data_fca716208b532cddfa61208f695a653a
#
_entry.id   fca716208b532cddfa61208f695a653a
#
_cell.length_a   1.000
_cell.length_b   1.000
_cell.length_c   1.000
_cell.angle_alpha   90.00
_cell.angle_beta   90.00
_cell.angle_gamma   90.00
#
_symmetry.space_group_name_H-M   'P 1'
#
loop_
_entity.id
_entity.type
_entity.pdbx_description
1 polymer ?
#
loop_
_entity_poly.entity_id
_entity_poly.type
_entity_poly.pdbx_seq_one_letter_code
_entity_poly.pdbx_strand_id
1 'polypeptide(L)'
;MKILVIGDSCHDVFVYGKCDRICPEAPVPVFTPKETKTNGGMARNVYNNIKSLVNENIEVSLVTNTNLITKTRYVDYKTNQMLLRIDDNDE
;
A
#
# COMPACT_ATOMS: atom_id res chain seq x y z
N MET A 1 29.07 -0.21 -10.23
CA MET A 1 28.28 -1.32 -9.68
C MET A 1 26.83 -1.17 -10.10
N LYS A 2 26.20 -2.27 -10.45
CA LYS A 2 24.79 -2.29 -10.80
C LYS A 2 24.04 -3.22 -9.87
N ILE A 3 22.88 -2.79 -9.39
CA ILE A 3 21.99 -3.59 -8.53
C ILE A 3 20.68 -3.80 -9.26
N LEU A 4 20.23 -5.04 -9.33
CA LEU A 4 18.97 -5.40 -9.97
C LEU A 4 18.01 -5.95 -8.92
N VAL A 5 16.84 -5.33 -8.78
CA VAL A 5 15.77 -5.79 -7.91
C VAL A 5 14.72 -6.47 -8.78
N ILE A 6 14.42 -7.73 -8.48
CA ILE A 6 13.43 -8.51 -9.24
C ILE A 6 12.38 -9.01 -8.26
N GLY A 7 11.11 -8.82 -8.62
CA GLY A 7 10.01 -9.33 -7.82
C GLY A 7 8.71 -8.62 -8.14
N ASP A 8 7.64 -9.06 -7.47
CA ASP A 8 6.34 -8.43 -7.62
C ASP A 8 6.29 -7.13 -6.83
N SER A 9 5.62 -6.14 -7.42
CA SER A 9 5.34 -4.86 -6.78
C SER A 9 3.84 -4.66 -6.65
N CYS A 10 3.44 -3.88 -5.66
CA CYS A 10 2.05 -3.49 -5.48
C CYS A 10 1.96 -2.01 -5.16
N HIS A 11 0.74 -1.49 -5.22
CA HIS A 11 0.42 -0.14 -4.80
C HIS A 11 -0.31 -0.25 -3.47
N ASP A 12 0.33 0.21 -2.40
CA ASP A 12 -0.26 0.19 -1.06
C ASP A 12 -1.07 1.46 -0.84
N VAL A 13 -2.36 1.30 -0.56
CA VAL A 13 -3.27 2.40 -0.29
C VAL A 13 -3.78 2.25 1.14
N PHE A 14 -3.59 3.28 1.95
CA PHE A 14 -4.09 3.34 3.32
C PHE A 14 -5.17 4.39 3.39
N VAL A 15 -6.41 3.97 3.68
CA VAL A 15 -7.54 4.87 3.84
C VAL A 15 -7.84 4.99 5.32
N TYR A 16 -7.57 6.16 5.89
CA TYR A 16 -7.82 6.45 7.30
C TYR A 16 -9.18 7.12 7.45
N GLY A 17 -9.98 6.65 8.36
CA GLY A 17 -11.29 7.19 8.59
C GLY A 17 -11.82 6.84 9.97
N LYS A 18 -13.07 7.16 10.20
CA LYS A 18 -13.73 6.83 11.46
C LYS A 18 -14.91 5.90 11.25
N CYS A 19 -15.12 5.06 12.26
CA CYS A 19 -16.12 4.01 12.25
C CYS A 19 -16.86 4.08 13.57
N ASP A 20 -17.64 5.16 13.77
CA ASP A 20 -18.25 5.49 15.05
C ASP A 20 -19.76 5.28 15.10
N ARG A 21 -20.33 4.71 14.05
CA ARG A 21 -21.76 4.41 14.02
C ARG A 21 -22.05 3.15 13.21
N ILE A 22 -23.24 2.59 13.43
CA ILE A 22 -23.70 1.40 12.72
C ILE A 22 -24.64 1.84 11.61
N CYS A 23 -24.53 1.17 10.46
CA CYS A 23 -25.37 1.44 9.31
C CYS A 23 -26.84 1.13 9.64
N PRO A 24 -27.80 2.03 9.32
CA PRO A 24 -29.21 1.76 9.59
C PRO A 24 -29.81 0.65 8.71
N GLU A 25 -29.18 0.32 7.59
CA GLU A 25 -29.67 -0.69 6.65
C GLU A 25 -29.29 -2.11 7.05
N ALA A 26 -28.23 -2.28 7.82
CA ALA A 26 -27.72 -3.58 8.25
C ALA A 26 -26.84 -3.39 9.48
N PRO A 27 -26.64 -4.45 10.31
CA PRO A 27 -25.79 -4.33 11.50
C PRO A 27 -24.29 -4.34 11.16
N VAL A 28 -23.88 -3.39 10.35
CA VAL A 28 -22.47 -3.21 9.92
C VAL A 28 -22.03 -1.79 10.25
N PRO A 29 -20.72 -1.61 10.51
CA PRO A 29 -20.21 -0.27 10.79
C PRO A 29 -20.22 0.61 9.54
N VAL A 30 -20.40 1.91 9.73
CA VAL A 30 -20.24 2.91 8.68
C VAL A 30 -18.85 3.49 8.78
N PHE A 31 -18.09 3.40 7.69
CA PHE A 31 -16.74 3.96 7.62
C PHE A 31 -16.79 5.28 6.88
N THR A 32 -16.29 6.33 7.52
CA THR A 32 -16.22 7.67 6.93
C THR A 32 -14.74 8.00 6.65
N PRO A 33 -14.30 7.96 5.38
CA PRO A 33 -12.92 8.24 5.05
C PRO A 33 -12.53 9.68 5.38
N LYS A 34 -11.31 9.88 5.87
CA LYS A 34 -10.76 11.21 6.18
C LYS A 34 -9.50 11.52 5.41
N GLU A 35 -8.60 10.53 5.24
CA GLU A 35 -7.31 10.73 4.63
C GLU A 35 -6.89 9.46 3.91
N THR A 36 -6.22 9.62 2.76
CA THR A 36 -5.68 8.50 2.00
C THR A 36 -4.20 8.71 1.78
N LYS A 37 -3.39 7.69 2.10
CA LYS A 37 -1.96 7.67 1.84
C LYS A 37 -1.64 6.51 0.92
N THR A 38 -0.71 6.73 -0.02
CA THR A 38 -0.29 5.69 -0.95
C THR A 38 1.22 5.57 -1.00
N ASN A 39 1.72 4.36 -1.20
CA ASN A 39 3.14 4.14 -1.47
C ASN A 39 3.32 2.86 -2.27
N GLY A 40 4.54 2.65 -2.81
CA GLY A 40 4.89 1.41 -3.49
C GLY A 40 5.20 0.33 -2.47
N GLY A 41 4.73 -0.90 -2.73
CA GLY A 41 4.96 -2.03 -1.84
C GLY A 41 5.77 -3.14 -2.50
N MET A 42 6.15 -4.13 -1.71
CA MET A 42 6.87 -5.34 -2.13
C MET A 42 8.21 -4.98 -2.83
N ALA A 43 8.47 -5.48 -4.04
CA ALA A 43 9.74 -5.22 -4.73
C ALA A 43 10.01 -3.74 -4.98
N ARG A 44 8.97 -2.95 -5.25
CA ARG A 44 9.13 -1.50 -5.42
C ARG A 44 9.58 -0.83 -4.14
N ASN A 45 9.08 -1.28 -2.98
CA ASN A 45 9.53 -0.77 -1.70
C ASN A 45 11.02 -1.08 -1.46
N VAL A 46 11.44 -2.29 -1.78
CA VAL A 46 12.86 -2.67 -1.69
C VAL A 46 13.71 -1.82 -2.62
N TYR A 47 13.26 -1.64 -3.86
CA TYR A 47 13.96 -0.80 -4.84
C TYR A 47 14.12 0.64 -4.33
N ASN A 48 13.05 1.24 -3.82
CA ASN A 48 13.09 2.62 -3.31
C ASN A 48 14.05 2.75 -2.12
N ASN A 49 14.05 1.76 -1.23
CA ASN A 49 14.94 1.77 -0.06
C ASN A 49 16.41 1.66 -0.47
N ILE A 50 16.73 0.78 -1.41
CA ILE A 50 18.10 0.63 -1.91
C ILE A 50 18.53 1.92 -2.62
N LYS A 51 17.68 2.47 -3.47
CA LYS A 51 17.99 3.67 -4.24
C LYS A 51 18.30 4.87 -3.34
N SER A 52 17.64 4.97 -2.19
CA SER A 52 17.88 6.05 -1.23
C SER A 52 19.21 5.93 -0.49
N LEU A 53 19.82 4.74 -0.48
CA LEU A 53 21.05 4.47 0.25
C LEU A 53 22.31 4.49 -0.62
N VAL A 54 22.17 4.50 -1.95
CA VAL A 54 23.31 4.42 -2.87
C VAL A 54 23.62 5.80 -3.45
N ASN A 55 24.89 5.94 -3.90
CA ASN A 55 25.35 7.17 -4.54
C ASN A 55 25.23 7.08 -6.06
N GLU A 56 25.67 8.12 -6.76
CA GLU A 56 25.59 8.24 -8.23
C GLU A 56 26.40 7.17 -8.98
N ASN A 57 27.37 6.55 -8.33
CA ASN A 57 28.22 5.54 -8.96
C ASN A 57 27.58 4.15 -8.98
N ILE A 58 26.40 4.01 -8.37
CA ILE A 58 25.67 2.75 -8.28
C ILE A 58 24.35 2.88 -9.02
N GLU A 59 24.16 2.04 -10.04
CA GLU A 59 22.92 1.99 -10.79
C GLU A 59 22.02 0.93 -10.18
N VAL A 60 20.78 1.32 -9.87
CA VAL A 60 19.75 0.41 -9.33
C VAL A 60 18.62 0.32 -10.33
N SER A 61 18.24 -0.91 -10.69
CA SER A 61 17.16 -1.17 -11.64
C SER A 61 16.11 -2.07 -11.00
N LEU A 62 14.86 -1.91 -11.41
CA LEU A 62 13.73 -2.70 -10.94
C LEU A 62 13.10 -3.45 -12.12
N VAL A 63 12.97 -4.77 -11.96
CA VAL A 63 12.19 -5.60 -12.88
C VAL A 63 11.02 -6.15 -12.08
N THR A 64 9.82 -5.76 -12.44
CA THR A 64 8.61 -6.08 -11.68
C THR A 64 7.44 -6.35 -12.62
N ASN A 65 6.32 -6.76 -12.05
CA ASN A 65 5.10 -7.02 -12.80
C ASN A 65 4.59 -5.75 -13.51
N THR A 66 3.94 -5.94 -14.64
CA THR A 66 3.32 -4.85 -15.39
C THR A 66 1.87 -4.61 -14.98
N ASN A 67 1.23 -5.60 -14.35
CA ASN A 67 -0.13 -5.47 -13.86
C ASN A 67 -0.16 -4.61 -12.60
N LEU A 68 -1.18 -3.77 -12.50
CA LEU A 68 -1.36 -2.94 -11.31
C LEU A 68 -2.02 -3.79 -10.22
N ILE A 69 -1.25 -4.12 -9.20
CA ILE A 69 -1.75 -4.79 -7.99
C ILE A 69 -1.95 -3.70 -6.94
N THR A 70 -3.17 -3.58 -6.45
CA THR A 70 -3.50 -2.58 -5.43
C THR A 70 -3.97 -3.27 -4.16
N LYS A 71 -3.35 -2.93 -3.03
CA LYS A 71 -3.74 -3.41 -1.71
C LYS A 71 -4.23 -2.22 -0.92
N THR A 72 -5.54 -2.19 -0.64
CA THR A 72 -6.19 -1.09 0.05
C THR A 72 -6.54 -1.52 1.47
N ARG A 73 -6.06 -0.77 2.45
CA ARG A 73 -6.33 -1.02 3.86
C ARG A 73 -7.17 0.12 4.42
N TYR A 74 -8.28 -0.24 5.05
CA TYR A 74 -9.17 0.72 5.72
C TYR A 74 -8.85 0.68 7.20
N VAL A 75 -8.42 1.80 7.74
CA VAL A 75 -7.85 1.89 9.08
C VAL A 75 -8.61 2.91 9.92
N ASP A 76 -8.94 2.53 11.16
CA ASP A 76 -9.49 3.47 12.13
C ASP A 76 -8.38 4.44 12.54
N TYR A 77 -8.59 5.74 12.27
CA TYR A 77 -7.55 6.75 12.48
C TYR A 77 -7.25 7.00 13.98
N LYS A 78 -8.18 6.65 14.87
CA LYS A 78 -7.96 6.81 16.32
C LYS A 78 -7.10 5.72 16.91
N THR A 79 -7.36 4.47 16.53
CA THR A 79 -6.69 3.30 17.11
C THR A 79 -5.61 2.70 16.22
N ASN A 80 -5.54 3.12 14.95
CA ASN A 80 -4.71 2.52 13.90
C ASN A 80 -5.02 1.03 13.67
N GLN A 81 -6.21 0.60 14.04
CA GLN A 81 -6.65 -0.77 13.80
C GLN A 81 -7.15 -0.93 12.38
N MET A 82 -6.65 -1.95 11.68
CA MET A 82 -7.12 -2.28 10.34
C MET A 82 -8.49 -2.94 10.44
N LEU A 83 -9.46 -2.41 9.68
CA LEU A 83 -10.84 -2.89 9.68
C LEU A 83 -11.12 -3.82 8.51
N LEU A 84 -10.51 -3.56 7.35
CA LEU A 84 -10.74 -4.31 6.12
C LEU A 84 -9.57 -4.10 5.17
N ARG A 85 -9.21 -5.15 4.43
CA ARG A 85 -8.24 -5.05 3.34
C ARG A 85 -8.87 -5.57 2.06
N ILE A 86 -8.70 -4.84 0.97
CA ILE A 86 -9.13 -5.24 -0.36
C ILE A 86 -7.90 -5.38 -1.24
N ASP A 87 -7.72 -6.56 -1.83
CA ASP A 87 -6.62 -6.84 -2.76
C ASP A 87 -7.19 -6.93 -4.17
N ASP A 88 -6.73 -6.03 -5.05
CA ASP A 88 -7.16 -5.96 -6.44
C ASP A 88 -6.06 -6.47 -7.36
N ASN A 89 -6.43 -7.30 -8.34
CA ASN A 89 -5.53 -7.85 -9.36
C ASN A 89 -4.39 -8.71 -8.82
N ASP A 90 -4.48 -9.16 -7.57
CA ASP A 90 -3.51 -10.04 -6.94
C ASP A 90 -4.04 -11.48 -7.01
N GLU A 91 -3.64 -12.22 -8.02
CA GLU A 91 -4.04 -13.61 -8.22
C GLU A 91 -2.98 -14.60 -7.73
#